data_0227ca1ca1d326b909cdba626c65f618
#
_entry.id   0227ca1ca1d326b909cdba626c65f618
#
_cell.length_a   1.000
_cell.length_b   1.000
_cell.length_c   1.000
_cell.angle_alpha   90.00
_cell.angle_beta   90.00
_cell.angle_gamma   90.00
#
_symmetry.space_group_name_H-M   'P 1'
#
loop_
_entity.id
_entity.type
_entity.pdbx_description
1 polymer ?
#
loop_
_entity_poly.entity_id
_entity_poly.type
_entity_poly.pdbx_seq_one_letter_code
_entity_poly.pdbx_strand_id
1 'polypeptide(L)'
;MDYQDTDECEPIHTSEGTWNVLLAHVNLKKKTKASQASGVYTLIEMVSKDVLAVIKKLDDAGFEVAIVGGAVRGLISGEKVSDWDLTTSARPEQILKLFPSSFYNNRFGTVGVKLTEKVVEITTYRKEQKYSDSRHPDIVVWGETLEEDLARRDFTTNAMALRFAQGKLSKISILNSQLSNFDLVDPYDGQKDLKAKLIRTVGDANQRFGEDALRLLRAVRIANDLGFEIEPSTRKAIGDNAVSIKKISGERIRDEIFKIIDSKNCDKGILLLRDVGLLAQILPELDVCFDVPQKSPKRHHVFDVGTHCVMSLANCPSKKTVVRFATLLHDIGKAKVASVTDEGVRTFYNHEVVGSRQVRDIAKRLSLSKTDREKLFRLVRWHQFSVDERQTDRALRRFIRNAELENVEDMMDLRVGDRLGGGLQQPESWRLKLFRQRLKEVLKKPFTVADLKVSGNDVMKILGISPGPKVGEVLKKLFEEVVDDNKKNNKEYLLKKIASFK
;
A
#
# COMPACT_ATOMS: atom_id res chain seq x y z
N MET A 1 -35.78 -29.73 14.28
CA MET A 1 -36.11 -28.65 15.21
C MET A 1 -35.58 -27.38 14.60
N ASP A 2 -36.51 -26.70 13.99
CA ASP A 2 -36.32 -25.47 13.25
C ASP A 2 -36.18 -24.31 14.23
N TYR A 3 -35.13 -23.54 14.08
CA TYR A 3 -35.08 -22.18 14.61
C TYR A 3 -34.99 -21.22 13.44
N GLN A 4 -36.13 -20.65 13.12
CA GLN A 4 -36.28 -19.49 12.28
C GLN A 4 -35.76 -18.27 13.06
N ASP A 5 -34.70 -17.64 12.58
CA ASP A 5 -34.39 -16.25 12.85
C ASP A 5 -34.91 -15.41 11.66
N THR A 6 -36.09 -14.88 11.87
CA THR A 6 -36.70 -13.87 10.99
C THR A 6 -36.24 -12.51 11.44
N ASP A 7 -35.22 -11.95 10.79
CA ASP A 7 -35.01 -10.51 10.74
C ASP A 7 -35.34 -10.03 9.33
N GLU A 8 -36.55 -9.49 9.23
CA GLU A 8 -37.06 -8.83 8.04
C GLU A 8 -36.23 -7.58 7.76
N CYS A 9 -35.55 -7.55 6.62
CA CYS A 9 -34.92 -6.37 6.07
C CYS A 9 -35.89 -5.71 5.09
N GLU A 10 -36.51 -4.60 5.49
CA GLU A 10 -37.19 -3.70 4.55
C GLU A 10 -36.19 -3.06 3.57
N PRO A 11 -36.57 -2.86 2.31
CA PRO A 11 -35.71 -2.20 1.33
C PRO A 11 -35.70 -0.70 1.58
N ILE A 12 -34.54 -0.14 1.82
CA ILE A 12 -34.35 1.32 1.91
C ILE A 12 -34.44 1.90 0.51
N HIS A 13 -35.51 2.65 0.27
CA HIS A 13 -35.67 3.53 -0.88
C HIS A 13 -34.61 4.62 -0.85
N THR A 14 -33.84 4.74 -1.92
CA THR A 14 -32.94 5.87 -2.17
C THR A 14 -33.78 7.08 -2.57
N SER A 15 -34.03 7.99 -1.62
CA SER A 15 -34.42 9.36 -1.91
C SER A 15 -33.19 10.26 -1.82
N GLU A 16 -33.04 11.10 -2.82
CA GLU A 16 -32.06 12.18 -2.86
C GLU A 16 -32.08 12.99 -1.56
N GLY A 17 -31.04 12.92 -0.78
CA GLY A 17 -30.86 13.63 0.49
C GLY A 17 -29.49 14.26 0.55
N THR A 18 -29.48 15.56 0.34
CA THR A 18 -28.43 16.56 0.59
C THR A 18 -27.44 16.17 1.67
N TRP A 19 -26.18 15.99 1.26
CA TRP A 19 -25.04 15.92 2.16
C TRP A 19 -24.75 17.31 2.73
N ASN A 20 -25.17 17.56 3.95
CA ASN A 20 -24.70 18.69 4.74
C ASN A 20 -23.27 18.43 5.21
N VAL A 21 -22.30 18.92 4.45
CA VAL A 21 -20.91 19.03 4.86
C VAL A 21 -20.84 20.08 5.97
N LEU A 22 -20.46 19.66 7.17
CA LEU A 22 -20.04 20.56 8.24
C LEU A 22 -18.71 21.23 7.80
N LEU A 23 -18.85 22.35 7.08
CA LEU A 23 -17.77 23.30 6.89
C LEU A 23 -17.52 23.98 8.23
N ALA A 24 -16.42 23.59 8.90
CA ALA A 24 -15.85 24.40 9.96
C ALA A 24 -15.54 25.79 9.38
N HIS A 25 -16.38 26.76 9.67
CA HIS A 25 -16.21 28.15 9.30
C HIS A 25 -14.99 28.71 10.03
N VAL A 26 -13.86 28.74 9.34
CA VAL A 26 -12.84 29.73 9.64
C VAL A 26 -13.36 31.04 9.06
N ASN A 27 -13.81 31.94 9.93
CA ASN A 27 -14.28 33.28 9.61
C ASN A 27 -13.14 34.10 8.96
N LEU A 28 -13.03 34.07 7.64
CA LEU A 28 -12.26 35.03 6.86
C LEU A 28 -13.13 36.29 6.67
N LYS A 29 -13.05 37.20 7.62
CA LYS A 29 -13.56 38.57 7.44
C LYS A 29 -12.90 39.20 6.22
N LYS A 30 -13.73 39.77 5.32
CA LYS A 30 -13.33 40.58 4.17
C LYS A 30 -12.14 41.49 4.52
N LYS A 31 -11.00 41.29 3.87
CA LYS A 31 -9.90 42.24 3.80
C LYS A 31 -9.60 42.56 2.34
N THR A 32 -9.47 43.83 2.09
CA THR A 32 -9.15 44.59 0.89
C THR A 32 -7.87 44.13 0.18
N LYS A 33 -7.62 44.69 -1.02
CA LYS A 33 -6.51 44.41 -1.98
C LYS A 33 -5.08 44.14 -1.44
N ALA A 34 -4.85 44.11 -0.13
CA ALA A 34 -3.62 43.65 0.53
C ALA A 34 -3.56 42.11 0.72
N SER A 35 -4.57 41.34 0.28
CA SER A 35 -4.74 39.94 0.66
C SER A 35 -3.95 38.92 -0.17
N GLN A 36 -3.37 39.28 -1.31
CA GLN A 36 -2.50 38.36 -2.05
C GLN A 36 -1.14 38.20 -1.41
N ALA A 37 -0.60 39.25 -0.81
CA ALA A 37 0.64 39.21 -0.05
C ALA A 37 0.46 38.38 1.26
N SER A 38 -0.70 38.45 1.95
CA SER A 38 -0.93 37.75 3.21
C SER A 38 -1.00 36.23 3.07
N GLY A 39 -1.41 35.71 1.92
CA GLY A 39 -1.49 34.26 1.67
C GLY A 39 -0.12 33.58 1.60
N VAL A 40 0.86 34.24 0.99
CA VAL A 40 2.24 33.73 0.87
C VAL A 40 2.97 33.76 2.22
N TYR A 41 2.68 34.70 3.07
CA TYR A 41 3.26 34.82 4.41
C TYR A 41 2.92 33.62 5.32
N THR A 42 1.69 33.14 5.26
CA THR A 42 1.22 31.98 6.04
C THR A 42 1.89 30.68 5.58
N LEU A 43 2.20 30.53 4.28
CA LEU A 43 2.81 29.35 3.72
C LEU A 43 4.21 29.06 4.29
N ILE A 44 4.98 30.11 4.57
CA ILE A 44 6.39 29.97 5.04
C ILE A 44 6.45 29.58 6.51
N GLU A 45 5.52 30.03 7.32
CA GLU A 45 5.40 29.61 8.71
C GLU A 45 5.18 28.10 8.83
N MET A 46 4.69 27.45 7.76
CA MET A 46 4.52 26.01 7.68
C MET A 46 5.80 25.28 7.26
N VAL A 47 6.83 25.98 6.72
CA VAL A 47 8.10 25.37 6.35
C VAL A 47 8.95 25.12 7.60
N SER A 48 9.46 23.90 7.74
CA SER A 48 10.28 23.57 8.91
C SER A 48 11.57 24.38 8.95
N LYS A 49 12.03 24.75 10.14
CA LYS A 49 13.28 25.51 10.34
C LYS A 49 14.50 24.85 9.69
N ASP A 50 14.55 23.53 9.74
CA ASP A 50 15.66 22.76 9.17
C ASP A 50 15.68 22.86 7.63
N VAL A 51 14.52 22.83 6.99
CA VAL A 51 14.39 23.03 5.53
C VAL A 51 14.79 24.46 5.15
N LEU A 52 14.35 25.46 5.93
CA LEU A 52 14.78 26.85 5.73
C LEU A 52 16.30 27.03 5.88
N ALA A 53 16.93 26.30 6.79
CA ALA A 53 18.40 26.32 6.94
C ALA A 53 19.11 25.74 5.70
N VAL A 54 18.58 24.67 5.11
CA VAL A 54 19.09 24.09 3.86
C VAL A 54 18.96 25.08 2.71
N ILE A 55 17.77 25.68 2.57
CA ILE A 55 17.49 26.70 1.54
C ILE A 55 18.45 27.87 1.68
N LYS A 56 18.58 28.40 2.90
CA LYS A 56 19.49 29.51 3.19
C LYS A 56 20.93 29.21 2.79
N LYS A 57 21.42 28.01 3.08
CA LYS A 57 22.80 27.60 2.78
C LYS A 57 23.08 27.52 1.27
N LEU A 58 22.05 27.11 0.46
CA LEU A 58 22.14 27.15 -1.00
C LEU A 58 22.14 28.60 -1.52
N ASP A 59 21.26 29.46 -0.99
CA ASP A 59 21.15 30.87 -1.36
C ASP A 59 22.42 31.64 -1.01
N ASP A 60 22.99 31.45 0.21
CA ASP A 60 24.24 32.07 0.65
C ASP A 60 25.42 31.63 -0.25
N ALA A 61 25.37 30.47 -0.86
CA ALA A 61 26.34 29.98 -1.84
C ALA A 61 26.09 30.46 -3.27
N GLY A 62 25.06 31.29 -3.48
CA GLY A 62 24.73 31.91 -4.76
C GLY A 62 23.89 31.03 -5.70
N PHE A 63 23.30 29.97 -5.22
CA PHE A 63 22.44 29.10 -6.02
C PHE A 63 20.97 29.45 -5.86
N GLU A 64 20.25 29.43 -6.97
CA GLU A 64 18.79 29.50 -6.96
C GLU A 64 18.21 28.20 -6.32
N VAL A 65 17.17 28.34 -5.52
CA VAL A 65 16.51 27.22 -4.84
C VAL A 65 15.00 27.47 -4.73
N ALA A 66 14.22 26.40 -4.91
CA ALA A 66 12.77 26.42 -4.74
C ALA A 66 12.27 25.14 -4.05
N ILE A 67 11.22 25.26 -3.25
CA ILE A 67 10.41 24.13 -2.83
C ILE A 67 9.51 23.75 -4.01
N VAL A 68 9.31 22.45 -4.25
CA VAL A 68 8.56 21.95 -5.42
C VAL A 68 7.67 20.76 -5.10
N GLY A 69 6.84 20.38 -6.05
CA GLY A 69 6.11 19.12 -6.00
C GLY A 69 5.00 19.05 -4.97
N GLY A 70 4.89 17.90 -4.32
CA GLY A 70 3.86 17.64 -3.30
C GLY A 70 3.91 18.58 -2.12
N ALA A 71 5.10 19.08 -1.76
CA ALA A 71 5.29 20.02 -0.67
C ALA A 71 4.57 21.35 -0.95
N VAL A 72 4.72 21.93 -2.14
CA VAL A 72 4.04 23.18 -2.53
C VAL A 72 2.54 23.01 -2.54
N ARG A 73 2.06 21.89 -3.09
CA ARG A 73 0.63 21.57 -3.08
C ARG A 73 0.08 21.48 -1.65
N GLY A 74 0.76 20.76 -0.75
CA GLY A 74 0.39 20.65 0.66
C GLY A 74 0.37 22.00 1.37
N LEU A 75 1.38 22.84 1.15
CA LEU A 75 1.42 24.20 1.69
C LEU A 75 0.20 25.02 1.23
N ILE A 76 -0.13 25.03 -0.07
CA ILE A 76 -1.27 25.77 -0.62
C ILE A 76 -2.61 25.25 -0.06
N SER A 77 -2.72 23.92 0.15
CA SER A 77 -3.91 23.28 0.72
C SER A 77 -4.01 23.42 2.24
N GLY A 78 -3.00 23.96 2.91
CA GLY A 78 -2.96 24.06 4.37
C GLY A 78 -2.72 22.70 5.06
N GLU A 79 -2.14 21.73 4.36
CA GLU A 79 -1.86 20.39 4.87
C GLU A 79 -0.46 20.34 5.49
N LYS A 80 -0.28 19.43 6.46
CA LYS A 80 1.04 19.20 7.04
C LYS A 80 1.94 18.48 6.04
N VAL A 81 3.04 19.14 5.66
CA VAL A 81 4.05 18.58 4.75
C VAL A 81 5.00 17.67 5.54
N SER A 82 5.14 16.41 5.09
CA SER A 82 6.09 15.43 5.65
C SER A 82 7.37 15.35 4.83
N ASP A 83 7.24 15.38 3.50
CA ASP A 83 8.32 15.14 2.54
C ASP A 83 8.62 16.45 1.79
N TRP A 84 9.88 16.87 1.88
CA TRP A 84 10.33 18.14 1.34
C TRP A 84 11.25 17.91 0.13
N ASP A 85 10.74 18.28 -1.04
CA ASP A 85 11.48 18.27 -2.28
C ASP A 85 11.96 19.69 -2.62
N LEU A 86 13.25 19.84 -2.80
CA LEU A 86 13.86 21.07 -3.26
C LEU A 86 14.42 20.87 -4.66
N THR A 87 14.40 21.95 -5.44
CA THR A 87 15.11 22.01 -6.71
C THR A 87 16.04 23.22 -6.75
N THR A 88 17.18 23.12 -7.43
CA THR A 88 18.23 24.15 -7.38
C THR A 88 19.04 24.21 -8.68
N SER A 89 19.66 25.37 -8.94
CA SER A 89 20.66 25.55 -9.98
C SER A 89 22.02 24.90 -9.64
N ALA A 90 22.26 24.53 -8.38
CA ALA A 90 23.49 23.87 -7.95
C ALA A 90 23.61 22.45 -8.56
N ARG A 91 24.82 22.10 -9.02
CA ARG A 91 25.15 20.74 -9.49
C ARG A 91 25.29 19.78 -8.32
N PRO A 92 25.10 18.46 -8.52
CA PRO A 92 25.20 17.48 -7.44
C PRO A 92 26.52 17.57 -6.67
N GLU A 93 27.63 17.79 -7.35
CA GLU A 93 28.96 17.91 -6.70
C GLU A 93 29.05 19.17 -5.82
N GLN A 94 28.38 20.24 -6.20
CA GLN A 94 28.30 21.48 -5.43
C GLN A 94 27.43 21.28 -4.17
N ILE A 95 26.30 20.56 -4.34
CA ILE A 95 25.42 20.20 -3.20
C ILE A 95 26.19 19.33 -2.20
N LEU A 96 26.88 18.28 -2.66
CA LEU A 96 27.69 17.40 -1.81
C LEU A 96 28.77 18.17 -1.05
N LYS A 97 29.42 19.15 -1.71
CA LYS A 97 30.43 20.02 -1.07
C LYS A 97 29.82 20.91 0.01
N LEU A 98 28.62 21.44 -0.22
CA LEU A 98 27.92 22.26 0.76
C LEU A 98 27.40 21.44 1.95
N PHE A 99 26.99 20.20 1.74
CA PHE A 99 26.40 19.32 2.76
C PHE A 99 27.21 18.03 2.92
N PRO A 100 28.30 18.04 3.74
CA PRO A 100 29.17 16.86 3.89
C PRO A 100 28.46 15.59 4.37
N SER A 101 27.33 15.71 5.11
CA SER A 101 26.53 14.58 5.58
C SER A 101 25.48 14.10 4.57
N SER A 102 25.53 14.57 3.32
CA SER A 102 24.64 14.18 2.25
C SER A 102 25.12 12.93 1.51
N PHE A 103 24.22 12.34 0.75
CA PHE A 103 24.53 11.20 -0.12
C PHE A 103 23.90 11.39 -1.50
N TYR A 104 24.61 10.95 -2.53
CA TYR A 104 24.12 11.01 -3.91
C TYR A 104 23.27 9.78 -4.18
N ASN A 105 21.97 9.99 -4.38
CA ASN A 105 21.02 8.90 -4.40
C ASN A 105 20.88 8.21 -5.77
N ASN A 106 21.20 8.92 -6.88
CA ASN A 106 21.01 8.35 -8.21
C ASN A 106 21.72 9.14 -9.32
N ARG A 107 21.75 8.56 -10.54
CA ARG A 107 22.30 9.17 -11.75
C ARG A 107 21.51 10.40 -12.25
N PHE A 108 20.41 10.77 -11.60
CA PHE A 108 19.46 11.78 -12.05
C PHE A 108 19.56 13.10 -11.32
N GLY A 109 20.63 13.35 -10.59
CA GLY A 109 20.90 14.65 -9.99
C GLY A 109 20.19 14.92 -8.66
N THR A 110 19.68 13.90 -7.97
CA THR A 110 19.07 14.06 -6.64
C THR A 110 20.07 13.72 -5.56
N VAL A 111 20.28 14.65 -4.62
CA VAL A 111 21.12 14.50 -3.43
C VAL A 111 20.24 14.49 -2.19
N GLY A 112 20.34 13.44 -1.38
CA GLY A 112 19.67 13.36 -0.08
C GLY A 112 20.51 14.04 0.99
N VAL A 113 20.00 15.12 1.58
CA VAL A 113 20.62 15.80 2.71
C VAL A 113 19.99 15.32 4.01
N LYS A 114 20.82 14.72 4.87
CA LYS A 114 20.36 14.23 6.19
C LYS A 114 20.23 15.41 7.14
N LEU A 115 19.03 15.61 7.65
CA LEU A 115 18.72 16.44 8.80
C LEU A 115 18.64 15.57 10.06
N THR A 116 18.36 16.17 11.21
CA THR A 116 18.33 15.45 12.51
C THR A 116 17.38 14.26 12.51
N GLU A 117 16.17 14.40 11.95
CA GLU A 117 15.13 13.37 11.94
C GLU A 117 14.63 12.99 10.54
N LYS A 118 15.03 13.70 9.49
CA LYS A 118 14.51 13.57 8.14
C LYS A 118 15.60 13.71 7.10
N VAL A 119 15.27 13.27 5.88
CA VAL A 119 16.07 13.53 4.68
C VAL A 119 15.32 14.54 3.83
N VAL A 120 16.01 15.54 3.32
CA VAL A 120 15.51 16.48 2.31
C VAL A 120 16.14 16.11 0.99
N GLU A 121 15.31 15.90 -0.03
CA GLU A 121 15.78 15.63 -1.39
C GLU A 121 16.01 16.94 -2.12
N ILE A 122 17.21 17.12 -2.64
CA ILE A 122 17.60 18.29 -3.44
C ILE A 122 17.94 17.82 -4.84
N THR A 123 17.18 18.26 -5.84
CA THR A 123 17.38 17.91 -7.24
C THR A 123 17.93 19.08 -8.01
N THR A 124 19.04 18.89 -8.75
CA THR A 124 19.54 19.87 -9.70
C THR A 124 18.53 20.08 -10.83
N TYR A 125 18.33 21.31 -11.31
CA TYR A 125 17.53 21.59 -12.51
C TYR A 125 17.96 20.69 -13.65
N ARG A 126 17.02 20.09 -14.35
CA ARG A 126 17.31 19.21 -15.48
C ARG A 126 16.29 19.31 -16.59
N LYS A 127 16.80 19.11 -17.80
CA LYS A 127 16.03 18.81 -19.01
C LYS A 127 16.16 17.33 -19.29
N GLU A 128 15.06 16.68 -19.52
CA GLU A 128 15.04 15.29 -19.93
C GLU A 128 14.84 15.23 -21.44
N GLN A 129 15.72 14.49 -22.14
CA GLN A 129 15.66 14.35 -23.59
C GLN A 129 15.70 12.88 -23.95
N LYS A 130 14.80 12.50 -24.87
CA LYS A 130 14.63 11.15 -25.40
C LYS A 130 14.41 10.09 -24.30
N TYR A 131 13.52 9.18 -24.56
CA TYR A 131 13.16 8.07 -23.67
C TYR A 131 13.01 6.82 -24.53
N SER A 132 14.12 6.12 -24.79
CA SER A 132 14.10 4.91 -25.62
C SER A 132 13.43 3.73 -24.90
N ASP A 133 13.53 3.70 -23.56
CA ASP A 133 13.01 2.61 -22.74
C ASP A 133 11.70 2.96 -22.01
N SER A 134 11.10 4.13 -22.27
CA SER A 134 9.90 4.65 -21.57
C SER A 134 10.07 4.70 -20.04
N ARG A 135 11.32 4.87 -19.56
CA ARG A 135 11.66 4.89 -18.13
C ARG A 135 12.72 5.91 -17.77
N HIS A 136 13.82 5.91 -18.51
CA HIS A 136 14.95 6.75 -18.21
C HIS A 136 15.16 7.71 -19.38
N PRO A 137 15.40 9.00 -19.12
CA PRO A 137 15.89 9.86 -20.16
C PRO A 137 17.24 9.30 -20.66
N ASP A 138 17.38 9.13 -21.96
CA ASP A 138 18.61 8.65 -22.57
C ASP A 138 19.77 9.61 -22.28
N ILE A 139 19.43 10.91 -22.16
CA ILE A 139 20.36 11.98 -21.86
C ILE A 139 19.73 12.87 -20.76
N VAL A 140 20.38 12.96 -19.64
CA VAL A 140 20.09 13.97 -18.61
C VAL A 140 20.98 15.18 -18.88
N VAL A 141 20.37 16.24 -19.37
CA VAL A 141 21.04 17.54 -19.48
C VAL A 141 20.63 18.39 -18.28
N TRP A 142 21.60 18.97 -17.64
CA TRP A 142 21.30 19.89 -16.53
C TRP A 142 20.55 21.12 -17.08
N GLY A 143 19.41 21.41 -16.52
CA GLY A 143 18.62 22.59 -16.82
C GLY A 143 19.30 23.87 -16.33
N GLU A 144 18.94 24.98 -16.92
CA GLU A 144 19.43 26.29 -16.55
C GLU A 144 18.38 27.06 -15.73
N THR A 145 17.11 26.77 -15.93
CA THR A 145 16.00 27.49 -15.31
C THR A 145 15.05 26.60 -14.53
N LEU A 146 14.36 27.20 -13.57
CA LEU A 146 13.30 26.55 -12.79
C LEU A 146 12.14 26.08 -13.68
N GLU A 147 11.78 26.88 -14.66
CA GLU A 147 10.69 26.60 -15.60
C GLU A 147 10.96 25.32 -16.40
N GLU A 148 12.20 25.04 -16.77
CA GLU A 148 12.61 23.79 -17.43
C GLU A 148 12.42 22.58 -16.51
N ASP A 149 12.71 22.72 -15.22
CA ASP A 149 12.47 21.67 -14.25
C ASP A 149 10.98 21.42 -14.02
N LEU A 150 10.15 22.47 -14.01
CA LEU A 150 8.70 22.35 -13.88
C LEU A 150 8.06 21.73 -15.12
N ALA A 151 8.58 22.03 -16.32
CA ALA A 151 8.05 21.53 -17.60
C ALA A 151 8.10 20.00 -17.73
N ARG A 152 9.07 19.33 -17.12
CA ARG A 152 9.21 17.86 -17.17
C ARG A 152 8.38 17.11 -16.13
N ARG A 153 7.71 17.81 -15.20
CA ARG A 153 6.91 17.19 -14.14
C ARG A 153 5.67 16.50 -14.68
N ASP A 154 5.12 15.61 -13.86
CA ASP A 154 4.00 14.76 -14.26
C ASP A 154 2.67 15.52 -14.37
N PHE A 155 2.28 16.23 -13.30
CA PHE A 155 0.97 16.87 -13.20
C PHE A 155 1.09 18.34 -12.83
N THR A 156 0.15 19.16 -13.31
CA THR A 156 0.09 20.62 -13.06
C THR A 156 0.14 20.95 -11.58
N THR A 157 -0.62 20.20 -10.75
CA THR A 157 -0.64 20.37 -9.29
C THR A 157 0.69 20.05 -8.59
N ASN A 158 1.63 19.39 -9.27
CA ASN A 158 2.99 19.10 -8.80
C ASN A 158 4.05 19.93 -9.52
N ALA A 159 3.65 20.71 -10.56
CA ALA A 159 4.52 21.57 -11.35
C ALA A 159 4.47 23.03 -10.89
N MET A 160 4.25 23.24 -9.62
CA MET A 160 4.34 24.52 -8.92
C MET A 160 5.62 24.57 -8.12
N ALA A 161 6.19 25.77 -7.95
CA ALA A 161 7.35 25.99 -7.13
C ALA A 161 7.18 27.23 -6.23
N LEU A 162 7.68 27.14 -5.02
CA LEU A 162 7.84 28.29 -4.13
C LEU A 162 9.32 28.69 -4.21
N ARG A 163 9.62 29.71 -5.03
CA ARG A 163 10.97 30.21 -5.31
C ARG A 163 11.38 31.25 -4.29
N PHE A 164 12.62 31.18 -3.86
CA PHE A 164 13.23 32.13 -2.95
C PHE A 164 14.03 33.19 -3.75
N ALA A 165 13.76 34.46 -3.51
CA ALA A 165 14.47 35.53 -4.20
C ALA A 165 15.94 35.57 -3.76
N GLN A 166 16.84 35.40 -4.72
CA GLN A 166 18.28 35.25 -4.53
C GLN A 166 18.89 36.41 -3.76
N GLY A 167 19.76 36.14 -2.80
CA GLY A 167 20.48 37.13 -1.99
C GLY A 167 19.65 37.90 -0.94
N LYS A 168 18.37 37.57 -0.79
CA LYS A 168 17.48 38.24 0.19
C LYS A 168 17.30 37.43 1.49
N LEU A 169 17.64 36.16 1.51
CA LEU A 169 17.57 35.32 2.70
C LEU A 169 18.62 35.72 3.77
N SER A 170 19.77 36.26 3.38
CA SER A 170 20.79 36.76 4.30
C SER A 170 20.34 37.91 5.22
N LYS A 171 19.25 38.62 4.82
CA LYS A 171 18.66 39.73 5.56
C LYS A 171 17.47 39.34 6.42
N ILE A 172 17.07 38.08 6.41
CA ILE A 172 15.96 37.58 7.21
C ILE A 172 16.47 37.28 8.62
N SER A 173 16.25 38.23 9.53
CA SER A 173 16.19 37.91 10.96
C SER A 173 14.99 36.96 11.15
N ILE A 174 15.26 35.75 11.65
CA ILE A 174 14.23 34.70 11.92
C ILE A 174 13.13 35.20 12.90
N LEU A 175 13.31 36.41 13.45
CA LEU A 175 12.45 37.02 14.47
C LEU A 175 11.55 38.16 13.95
N ASN A 176 11.77 38.70 12.75
CA ASN A 176 10.93 39.75 12.20
C ASN A 176 10.51 39.47 10.78
N SER A 177 9.27 39.05 10.66
CA SER A 177 8.50 38.64 9.47
C SER A 177 8.31 39.76 8.44
N GLN A 178 9.36 40.10 7.68
CA GLN A 178 9.16 40.81 6.38
C GLN A 178 9.46 39.87 5.24
N LEU A 179 8.42 39.21 4.81
CA LEU A 179 8.38 38.02 3.93
C LEU A 179 8.05 38.40 2.47
N SER A 180 8.60 39.48 1.96
CA SER A 180 8.47 39.91 0.54
C SER A 180 9.36 39.14 -0.45
N ASN A 181 9.92 37.97 -0.03
CA ASN A 181 11.04 37.34 -0.73
C ASN A 181 10.71 35.99 -1.36
N PHE A 182 9.43 35.66 -1.54
CA PHE A 182 9.02 34.38 -2.09
C PHE A 182 8.00 34.59 -3.22
N ASP A 183 8.25 33.92 -4.32
CA ASP A 183 7.36 33.91 -5.48
C ASP A 183 6.79 32.51 -5.68
N LEU A 184 5.48 32.43 -5.83
CA LEU A 184 4.84 31.21 -6.30
C LEU A 184 4.90 31.17 -7.84
N VAL A 185 5.70 30.26 -8.35
CA VAL A 185 5.89 30.03 -9.80
C VAL A 185 4.93 28.91 -10.22
N ASP A 186 3.97 29.22 -11.07
CA ASP A 186 2.92 28.31 -11.54
C ASP A 186 2.67 28.47 -13.04
N PRO A 187 3.57 27.96 -13.89
CA PRO A 187 3.48 28.17 -15.34
C PRO A 187 2.41 27.29 -16.01
N TYR A 188 1.81 26.36 -15.29
CA TYR A 188 0.86 25.37 -15.84
C TYR A 188 -0.52 25.39 -15.17
N ASP A 189 -0.91 26.48 -14.51
CA ASP A 189 -2.21 26.64 -13.85
C ASP A 189 -2.48 25.59 -12.75
N GLY A 190 -1.44 25.09 -12.07
CA GLY A 190 -1.56 24.07 -11.01
C GLY A 190 -2.47 24.51 -9.85
N GLN A 191 -2.49 25.81 -9.50
CA GLN A 191 -3.40 26.35 -8.48
C GLN A 191 -4.87 26.27 -8.93
N LYS A 192 -5.13 26.47 -10.20
CA LYS A 192 -6.47 26.37 -10.79
C LYS A 192 -6.98 24.93 -10.73
N ASP A 193 -6.15 23.97 -11.14
CA ASP A 193 -6.47 22.56 -11.09
C ASP A 193 -6.60 22.07 -9.62
N LEU A 194 -5.78 22.58 -8.71
CA LEU A 194 -5.89 22.28 -7.28
C LEU A 194 -7.24 22.75 -6.69
N LYS A 195 -7.69 23.97 -7.04
CA LYS A 195 -9.01 24.48 -6.64
C LYS A 195 -10.15 23.70 -7.28
N ALA A 196 -9.98 23.27 -8.53
CA ALA A 196 -10.96 22.47 -9.25
C ALA A 196 -10.93 20.98 -8.84
N LYS A 197 -9.99 20.56 -7.99
CA LYS A 197 -9.75 19.17 -7.60
C LYS A 197 -9.52 18.25 -8.77
N LEU A 198 -8.67 18.67 -9.71
CA LEU A 198 -8.34 17.94 -10.93
C LEU A 198 -6.86 17.52 -10.96
N ILE A 199 -6.62 16.32 -11.47
CA ILE A 199 -5.28 15.85 -11.84
C ILE A 199 -5.18 15.93 -13.36
N ARG A 200 -4.33 16.83 -13.82
CA ARG A 200 -4.04 17.08 -15.25
C ARG A 200 -2.55 16.93 -15.49
N THR A 201 -2.15 16.35 -16.63
CA THR A 201 -0.74 16.29 -17.03
C THR A 201 -0.19 17.68 -17.42
N VAL A 202 1.10 17.88 -17.22
CA VAL A 202 1.81 19.03 -17.78
C VAL A 202 1.97 18.80 -19.27
N GLY A 203 1.38 19.65 -20.10
CA GLY A 203 1.42 19.52 -21.57
C GLY A 203 0.57 18.36 -22.10
N ASP A 204 0.99 17.76 -23.23
CA ASP A 204 0.27 16.66 -23.86
C ASP A 204 0.37 15.36 -23.04
N ALA A 205 -0.79 14.77 -22.74
CA ALA A 205 -0.86 13.60 -21.87
C ALA A 205 -0.22 12.35 -22.49
N ASN A 206 -0.41 12.13 -23.80
CA ASN A 206 0.17 10.96 -24.48
C ASN A 206 1.69 11.04 -24.51
N GLN A 207 2.23 12.22 -24.81
CA GLN A 207 3.67 12.45 -24.76
C GLN A 207 4.18 12.19 -23.33
N ARG A 208 3.52 12.75 -22.33
CA ARG A 208 3.92 12.64 -20.93
C ARG A 208 3.93 11.20 -20.40
N PHE A 209 2.95 10.39 -20.79
CA PHE A 209 2.89 8.96 -20.46
C PHE A 209 3.87 8.12 -21.28
N GLY A 210 4.19 8.56 -22.51
CA GLY A 210 5.22 7.93 -23.34
C GLY A 210 6.64 8.07 -22.76
N GLU A 211 6.92 9.18 -22.06
CA GLU A 211 8.21 9.42 -21.40
C GLU A 211 8.44 8.48 -20.19
N ASP A 212 7.49 8.37 -19.29
CA ASP A 212 7.52 7.41 -18.17
C ASP A 212 6.11 6.85 -17.92
N ALA A 213 5.91 5.61 -18.31
CA ALA A 213 4.63 4.93 -18.15
C ALA A 213 4.22 4.75 -16.67
N LEU A 214 5.11 4.89 -15.69
CA LEU A 214 4.72 4.89 -14.28
C LEU A 214 3.81 6.07 -13.94
N ARG A 215 3.87 7.16 -14.70
CA ARG A 215 2.99 8.33 -14.52
C ARG A 215 1.50 7.96 -14.66
N LEU A 216 1.17 6.88 -15.39
CA LEU A 216 -0.18 6.32 -15.46
C LEU A 216 -0.70 5.91 -14.06
N LEU A 217 0.10 5.14 -13.33
CA LEU A 217 -0.22 4.74 -11.94
C LEU A 217 -0.18 5.92 -10.97
N ARG A 218 0.77 6.81 -11.14
CA ARG A 218 0.89 8.01 -10.32
C ARG A 218 -0.34 8.91 -10.44
N ALA A 219 -0.94 9.04 -11.64
CA ALA A 219 -2.18 9.78 -11.86
C ALA A 219 -3.32 9.23 -10.98
N VAL A 220 -3.52 7.91 -11.02
CA VAL A 220 -4.55 7.22 -10.22
C VAL A 220 -4.26 7.37 -8.73
N ARG A 221 -3.02 7.14 -8.31
CA ARG A 221 -2.64 7.25 -6.90
C ARG A 221 -2.86 8.65 -6.35
N ILE A 222 -2.36 9.68 -7.03
CA ILE A 222 -2.47 11.06 -6.57
C ILE A 222 -3.94 11.52 -6.56
N ALA A 223 -4.72 11.15 -7.59
CA ALA A 223 -6.15 11.41 -7.62
C ALA A 223 -6.86 10.77 -6.41
N ASN A 224 -6.54 9.50 -6.13
CA ASN A 224 -7.10 8.77 -5.00
C ASN A 224 -6.70 9.35 -3.62
N ASP A 225 -5.41 9.67 -3.44
CA ASP A 225 -4.87 10.23 -2.20
C ASP A 225 -5.51 11.58 -1.87
N LEU A 226 -5.72 12.42 -2.87
CA LEU A 226 -6.29 13.76 -2.73
C LEU A 226 -7.83 13.78 -2.79
N GLY A 227 -8.46 12.69 -3.23
CA GLY A 227 -9.89 12.68 -3.53
C GLY A 227 -10.25 13.60 -4.71
N PHE A 228 -9.37 13.69 -5.71
CA PHE A 228 -9.52 14.50 -6.92
C PHE A 228 -9.98 13.64 -8.08
N GLU A 229 -10.60 14.27 -9.07
CA GLU A 229 -10.89 13.64 -10.35
C GLU A 229 -9.70 13.73 -11.30
N ILE A 230 -9.59 12.77 -12.22
CA ILE A 230 -8.63 12.86 -13.32
C ILE A 230 -9.32 13.62 -14.47
N GLU A 231 -8.65 14.65 -14.97
CA GLU A 231 -9.14 15.45 -16.07
C GLU A 231 -9.45 14.57 -17.30
N PRO A 232 -10.57 14.81 -18.03
CA PRO A 232 -11.07 13.89 -19.05
C PRO A 232 -10.06 13.50 -20.16
N SER A 233 -9.27 14.44 -20.67
CA SER A 233 -8.26 14.13 -21.71
C SER A 233 -7.10 13.31 -21.10
N THR A 234 -6.67 13.64 -19.89
CA THR A 234 -5.68 12.88 -19.12
C THR A 234 -6.18 11.45 -18.86
N ARG A 235 -7.44 11.28 -18.42
CA ARG A 235 -8.06 9.97 -18.18
C ARG A 235 -8.13 9.12 -19.45
N LYS A 236 -8.56 9.73 -20.58
CA LYS A 236 -8.56 9.06 -21.86
C LYS A 236 -7.16 8.58 -22.25
N ALA A 237 -6.16 9.45 -22.13
CA ALA A 237 -4.77 9.11 -22.44
C ALA A 237 -4.22 7.99 -21.53
N ILE A 238 -4.67 7.89 -20.27
CA ILE A 238 -4.30 6.75 -19.40
C ILE A 238 -4.80 5.44 -20.03
N GLY A 239 -6.06 5.38 -20.43
CA GLY A 239 -6.65 4.19 -21.06
C GLY A 239 -5.93 3.82 -22.36
N ASP A 240 -5.70 4.81 -23.24
CA ASP A 240 -5.03 4.62 -24.53
C ASP A 240 -3.59 4.08 -24.35
N ASN A 241 -2.91 4.43 -23.27
CA ASN A 241 -1.53 4.04 -22.96
C ASN A 241 -1.38 2.95 -21.89
N ALA A 242 -2.47 2.36 -21.38
CA ALA A 242 -2.45 1.44 -20.25
C ALA A 242 -1.49 0.23 -20.45
N VAL A 243 -1.40 -0.29 -21.68
CA VAL A 243 -0.51 -1.42 -22.02
C VAL A 243 0.97 -1.10 -21.75
N SER A 244 1.37 0.18 -21.88
CA SER A 244 2.76 0.60 -21.70
C SER A 244 3.30 0.39 -20.29
N ILE A 245 2.40 0.23 -19.29
CA ILE A 245 2.80 -0.06 -17.89
C ILE A 245 3.63 -1.36 -17.78
N LYS A 246 3.46 -2.30 -18.71
CA LYS A 246 4.24 -3.55 -18.75
C LYS A 246 5.74 -3.33 -19.01
N LYS A 247 6.14 -2.17 -19.48
CA LYS A 247 7.55 -1.78 -19.66
C LYS A 247 8.21 -1.40 -18.33
N ILE A 248 7.40 -1.09 -17.30
CA ILE A 248 7.89 -0.65 -15.99
C ILE A 248 8.27 -1.87 -15.12
N SER A 249 9.34 -1.73 -14.34
CA SER A 249 9.76 -2.80 -13.43
C SER A 249 8.70 -3.11 -12.37
N GLY A 250 8.57 -4.39 -12.03
CA GLY A 250 7.61 -4.85 -11.03
C GLY A 250 7.74 -4.16 -9.68
N GLU A 251 8.95 -3.78 -9.28
CA GLU A 251 9.20 -3.01 -8.05
C GLU A 251 8.54 -1.65 -8.04
N ARG A 252 8.70 -0.87 -9.14
CA ARG A 252 8.08 0.46 -9.25
C ARG A 252 6.55 0.37 -9.29
N ILE A 253 6.01 -0.62 -10.01
CA ILE A 253 4.57 -0.88 -10.05
C ILE A 253 4.07 -1.24 -8.64
N ARG A 254 4.75 -2.18 -7.95
CA ARG A 254 4.43 -2.57 -6.58
C ARG A 254 4.35 -1.37 -5.65
N ASP A 255 5.36 -0.50 -5.69
CA ASP A 255 5.46 0.62 -4.78
C ASP A 255 4.30 1.62 -4.95
N GLU A 256 3.84 1.87 -6.17
CA GLU A 256 2.66 2.70 -6.41
C GLU A 256 1.35 1.99 -6.02
N ILE A 257 1.19 0.69 -6.35
CA ILE A 257 0.02 -0.10 -5.95
C ILE A 257 -0.08 -0.21 -4.42
N PHE A 258 1.03 -0.41 -3.72
CA PHE A 258 1.04 -0.50 -2.27
C PHE A 258 0.62 0.82 -1.61
N LYS A 259 1.01 1.97 -2.16
CA LYS A 259 0.52 3.27 -1.70
C LYS A 259 -0.99 3.40 -1.87
N ILE A 260 -1.56 2.90 -2.99
CA ILE A 260 -3.02 2.88 -3.19
C ILE A 260 -3.69 1.96 -2.16
N ILE A 261 -3.15 0.75 -1.94
CA ILE A 261 -3.67 -0.22 -0.98
C ILE A 261 -3.66 0.33 0.45
N ASP A 262 -2.63 1.09 0.83
CA ASP A 262 -2.48 1.66 2.16
C ASP A 262 -3.25 2.97 2.37
N SER A 263 -3.82 3.54 1.30
CA SER A 263 -4.61 4.76 1.38
C SER A 263 -5.95 4.54 2.09
N LYS A 264 -6.56 5.62 2.55
CA LYS A 264 -7.90 5.59 3.17
C LYS A 264 -9.01 5.20 2.18
N ASN A 265 -8.84 5.55 0.90
CA ASN A 265 -9.80 5.29 -0.17
C ASN A 265 -9.29 4.16 -1.08
N CYS A 266 -8.70 3.10 -0.50
CA CYS A 266 -8.10 2.01 -1.26
C CYS A 266 -9.08 1.31 -2.21
N ASP A 267 -10.35 1.21 -1.82
CA ASP A 267 -11.46 0.71 -2.65
C ASP A 267 -11.62 1.55 -3.92
N LYS A 268 -11.75 2.87 -3.77
CA LYS A 268 -11.89 3.79 -4.90
C LYS A 268 -10.65 3.76 -5.80
N GLY A 269 -9.46 3.66 -5.21
CA GLY A 269 -8.21 3.56 -5.96
C GLY A 269 -8.13 2.32 -6.83
N ILE A 270 -8.51 1.14 -6.32
CA ILE A 270 -8.54 -0.10 -7.10
C ILE A 270 -9.63 -0.06 -8.18
N LEU A 271 -10.81 0.47 -7.86
CA LEU A 271 -11.88 0.63 -8.86
C LEU A 271 -11.49 1.62 -9.96
N LEU A 272 -10.80 2.71 -9.62
CA LEU A 272 -10.28 3.66 -10.61
C LEU A 272 -9.21 3.03 -11.51
N LEU A 273 -8.31 2.19 -10.97
CA LEU A 273 -7.36 1.41 -11.78
C LEU A 273 -8.08 0.51 -12.80
N ARG A 274 -9.19 -0.11 -12.40
CA ARG A 274 -10.01 -0.93 -13.30
C ARG A 274 -10.64 -0.08 -14.38
N ASP A 275 -11.26 0.99 -14.00
CA ASP A 275 -12.01 1.88 -14.88
C ASP A 275 -11.13 2.51 -15.99
N VAL A 276 -9.86 2.81 -15.68
CA VAL A 276 -8.89 3.30 -16.70
C VAL A 276 -8.10 2.17 -17.37
N GLY A 277 -8.46 0.90 -17.17
CA GLY A 277 -7.84 -0.26 -17.83
C GLY A 277 -6.46 -0.66 -17.31
N LEU A 278 -5.94 -0.04 -16.26
CA LEU A 278 -4.64 -0.38 -15.67
C LEU A 278 -4.68 -1.67 -14.84
N LEU A 279 -5.81 -1.97 -14.18
CA LEU A 279 -5.94 -3.17 -13.37
C LEU A 279 -5.74 -4.43 -14.21
N ALA A 280 -6.34 -4.50 -15.40
CA ALA A 280 -6.20 -5.62 -16.34
C ALA A 280 -4.74 -5.85 -16.80
N GLN A 281 -3.91 -4.81 -16.80
CA GLN A 281 -2.50 -4.93 -17.20
C GLN A 281 -1.60 -5.37 -16.04
N ILE A 282 -1.95 -5.02 -14.79
CA ILE A 282 -1.13 -5.23 -13.60
C ILE A 282 -1.55 -6.47 -12.83
N LEU A 283 -2.85 -6.62 -12.57
CA LEU A 283 -3.48 -7.71 -11.83
C LEU A 283 -4.65 -8.31 -12.61
N PRO A 284 -4.40 -8.89 -13.80
CA PRO A 284 -5.45 -9.50 -14.63
C PRO A 284 -6.22 -10.59 -13.86
N GLU A 285 -5.57 -11.26 -12.90
CA GLU A 285 -6.18 -12.29 -12.06
C GLU A 285 -7.30 -11.71 -11.17
N LEU A 286 -7.17 -10.46 -10.76
CA LEU A 286 -8.21 -9.76 -9.99
C LEU A 286 -9.25 -9.14 -10.92
N ASP A 287 -8.83 -8.61 -12.06
CA ASP A 287 -9.72 -7.93 -13.01
C ASP A 287 -10.84 -8.85 -13.51
N VAL A 288 -10.51 -10.09 -13.89
CA VAL A 288 -11.51 -11.09 -14.32
C VAL A 288 -12.49 -11.49 -13.21
N CYS A 289 -12.21 -11.19 -11.95
CA CYS A 289 -13.09 -11.52 -10.83
C CYS A 289 -14.35 -10.66 -10.78
N PHE A 290 -14.35 -9.47 -11.37
CA PHE A 290 -15.52 -8.59 -11.40
C PHE A 290 -16.66 -9.11 -12.28
N ASP A 291 -16.37 -10.08 -13.17
CA ASP A 291 -17.39 -10.71 -14.01
C ASP A 291 -17.88 -12.05 -13.43
N VAL A 292 -17.46 -12.39 -12.20
CA VAL A 292 -17.80 -13.66 -11.53
C VAL A 292 -18.84 -13.44 -10.45
N PRO A 293 -20.13 -13.70 -10.72
CA PRO A 293 -21.18 -13.55 -9.72
C PRO A 293 -21.05 -14.60 -8.61
N GLN A 294 -21.29 -14.17 -7.37
CA GLN A 294 -21.28 -15.06 -6.19
C GLN A 294 -22.69 -15.36 -5.66
N LYS A 295 -23.71 -14.65 -6.14
CA LYS A 295 -25.09 -14.83 -5.70
C LYS A 295 -25.54 -16.26 -5.95
N SER A 296 -26.05 -16.91 -4.91
CA SER A 296 -26.54 -18.30 -4.94
C SER A 296 -27.72 -18.43 -3.99
N PRO A 297 -28.69 -19.29 -4.26
CA PRO A 297 -29.78 -19.56 -3.31
C PRO A 297 -29.22 -19.89 -1.93
N LYS A 298 -29.76 -19.29 -0.88
CA LYS A 298 -29.36 -19.49 0.54
C LYS A 298 -27.96 -18.98 0.92
N ARG A 299 -27.34 -18.09 0.12
CA ARG A 299 -26.06 -17.44 0.48
C ARG A 299 -26.18 -15.92 0.41
N HIS A 300 -25.63 -15.23 1.43
CA HIS A 300 -25.70 -13.77 1.59
C HIS A 300 -24.57 -13.04 0.86
N HIS A 301 -24.21 -13.43 -0.37
CA HIS A 301 -23.27 -12.67 -1.16
C HIS A 301 -23.99 -11.62 -1.99
N VAL A 302 -23.70 -10.35 -1.73
CA VAL A 302 -24.33 -9.21 -2.42
C VAL A 302 -23.57 -8.85 -3.68
N PHE A 303 -22.23 -9.03 -3.69
CA PHE A 303 -21.31 -8.58 -4.72
C PHE A 303 -20.79 -9.72 -5.59
N ASP A 304 -20.28 -9.40 -6.80
CA ASP A 304 -19.37 -10.27 -7.56
C ASP A 304 -18.05 -10.49 -6.79
N VAL A 305 -17.20 -11.41 -7.27
CA VAL A 305 -15.94 -11.75 -6.59
C VAL A 305 -14.98 -10.57 -6.52
N GLY A 306 -14.86 -9.79 -7.60
CA GLY A 306 -13.93 -8.65 -7.67
C GLY A 306 -14.34 -7.53 -6.71
N THR A 307 -15.61 -7.14 -6.74
CA THR A 307 -16.16 -6.14 -5.82
C THR A 307 -16.02 -6.59 -4.36
N HIS A 308 -16.31 -7.88 -4.07
CA HIS A 308 -16.09 -8.44 -2.74
C HIS A 308 -14.63 -8.32 -2.28
N CYS A 309 -13.67 -8.65 -3.14
CA CYS A 309 -12.24 -8.50 -2.84
C CYS A 309 -11.86 -7.05 -2.50
N VAL A 310 -12.37 -6.09 -3.26
CA VAL A 310 -12.12 -4.65 -3.04
C VAL A 310 -12.77 -4.19 -1.73
N MET A 311 -14.00 -4.58 -1.46
CA MET A 311 -14.68 -4.26 -0.20
C MET A 311 -14.03 -4.94 1.00
N SER A 312 -13.48 -6.14 0.82
CA SER A 312 -12.70 -6.83 1.86
C SER A 312 -11.42 -6.07 2.20
N LEU A 313 -10.70 -5.56 1.19
CA LEU A 313 -9.55 -4.68 1.38
C LEU A 313 -9.91 -3.42 2.18
N ALA A 314 -10.99 -2.73 1.79
CA ALA A 314 -11.44 -1.50 2.44
C ALA A 314 -11.73 -1.69 3.94
N ASN A 315 -12.23 -2.87 4.30
CA ASN A 315 -12.60 -3.24 5.66
C ASN A 315 -11.53 -4.03 6.42
N CYS A 316 -10.35 -4.25 5.83
CA CYS A 316 -9.24 -4.94 6.50
C CYS A 316 -8.63 -4.04 7.58
N PRO A 317 -8.64 -4.45 8.87
CA PRO A 317 -8.14 -3.62 9.96
C PRO A 317 -6.60 -3.55 10.02
N SER A 318 -5.90 -4.43 9.31
CA SER A 318 -4.45 -4.48 9.32
C SER A 318 -3.81 -3.22 8.76
N LYS A 319 -2.71 -2.79 9.39
CA LYS A 319 -1.82 -1.74 8.87
C LYS A 319 -0.65 -2.29 8.07
N LYS A 320 -0.52 -3.62 7.96
CA LYS A 320 0.54 -4.28 7.21
C LYS A 320 0.11 -4.39 5.75
N THR A 321 0.80 -3.71 4.86
CA THR A 321 0.50 -3.68 3.41
C THR A 321 0.33 -5.07 2.80
N VAL A 322 1.21 -6.01 3.15
CA VAL A 322 1.14 -7.40 2.64
C VAL A 322 -0.13 -8.12 3.10
N VAL A 323 -0.66 -7.82 4.29
CA VAL A 323 -1.93 -8.40 4.79
C VAL A 323 -3.11 -7.80 4.04
N ARG A 324 -3.10 -6.48 3.85
CA ARG A 324 -4.10 -5.78 3.03
C ARG A 324 -4.10 -6.29 1.59
N PHE A 325 -2.91 -6.50 1.02
CA PHE A 325 -2.77 -7.07 -0.32
C PHE A 325 -3.26 -8.51 -0.38
N ALA A 326 -2.98 -9.33 0.63
CA ALA A 326 -3.53 -10.68 0.74
C ALA A 326 -5.07 -10.67 0.83
N THR A 327 -5.63 -9.70 1.57
CA THR A 327 -7.09 -9.51 1.68
C THR A 327 -7.70 -9.13 0.32
N LEU A 328 -7.04 -8.27 -0.46
CA LEU A 328 -7.48 -7.95 -1.83
C LEU A 328 -7.46 -9.18 -2.76
N LEU A 329 -6.54 -10.12 -2.54
CA LEU A 329 -6.30 -11.24 -3.45
C LEU A 329 -6.83 -12.59 -2.93
N HIS A 330 -7.47 -12.65 -1.75
CA HIS A 330 -7.80 -13.93 -1.11
C HIS A 330 -8.67 -14.85 -1.98
N ASP A 331 -9.56 -14.28 -2.73
CA ASP A 331 -10.59 -14.97 -3.50
C ASP A 331 -10.34 -15.01 -5.03
N ILE A 332 -9.22 -14.52 -5.53
CA ILE A 332 -8.94 -14.46 -6.99
C ILE A 332 -8.98 -15.83 -7.68
N GLY A 333 -8.76 -16.91 -6.93
CA GLY A 333 -8.87 -18.28 -7.46
C GLY A 333 -10.30 -18.64 -7.88
N LYS A 334 -11.32 -17.97 -7.35
CA LYS A 334 -12.74 -18.25 -7.66
C LYS A 334 -13.05 -18.11 -9.15
N ALA A 335 -12.44 -17.15 -9.84
CA ALA A 335 -12.65 -16.95 -11.27
C ALA A 335 -12.29 -18.18 -12.11
N LYS A 336 -11.28 -18.96 -11.69
CA LYS A 336 -10.82 -20.16 -12.41
C LYS A 336 -11.60 -21.45 -12.07
N VAL A 337 -12.26 -21.48 -10.91
CA VAL A 337 -12.91 -22.70 -10.41
C VAL A 337 -14.43 -22.56 -10.28
N ALA A 338 -14.97 -21.41 -10.74
CA ALA A 338 -16.40 -21.18 -10.71
C ALA A 338 -17.14 -22.26 -11.48
N SER A 339 -18.11 -22.90 -10.83
CA SER A 339 -19.01 -23.86 -11.44
C SER A 339 -20.42 -23.70 -10.88
N VAL A 340 -21.41 -24.25 -11.60
CA VAL A 340 -22.80 -24.22 -11.18
C VAL A 340 -23.28 -25.68 -11.14
N THR A 341 -23.89 -26.09 -10.02
CA THR A 341 -24.48 -27.41 -9.89
C THR A 341 -25.82 -27.50 -10.68
N ASP A 342 -26.32 -28.70 -10.90
CA ASP A 342 -27.63 -28.95 -11.55
C ASP A 342 -28.78 -28.23 -10.82
N GLU A 343 -28.62 -27.97 -9.52
CA GLU A 343 -29.57 -27.24 -8.68
C GLU A 343 -29.42 -25.71 -8.76
N GLY A 344 -28.57 -25.20 -9.66
CA GLY A 344 -28.31 -23.79 -9.83
C GLY A 344 -27.43 -23.15 -8.74
N VAL A 345 -26.79 -23.94 -7.86
CA VAL A 345 -25.91 -23.45 -6.79
C VAL A 345 -24.52 -23.22 -7.35
N ARG A 346 -23.97 -21.99 -7.14
CA ARG A 346 -22.60 -21.68 -7.50
C ARG A 346 -21.63 -22.22 -6.49
N THR A 347 -20.56 -22.84 -6.98
CA THR A 347 -19.51 -23.45 -6.16
C THR A 347 -18.13 -22.97 -6.61
N PHE A 348 -17.17 -22.95 -5.66
CA PHE A 348 -15.80 -22.46 -5.87
C PHE A 348 -14.80 -23.37 -5.15
N TYR A 349 -14.92 -24.69 -5.36
CA TYR A 349 -14.07 -25.66 -4.66
C TYR A 349 -12.59 -25.45 -5.00
N ASN A 350 -11.73 -25.52 -3.97
CA ASN A 350 -10.28 -25.37 -4.06
C ASN A 350 -9.80 -24.00 -4.60
N HIS A 351 -10.64 -22.93 -4.53
CA HIS A 351 -10.22 -21.61 -4.97
C HIS A 351 -9.00 -21.09 -4.19
N GLU A 352 -8.87 -21.45 -2.90
CA GLU A 352 -7.74 -21.09 -2.06
C GLU A 352 -6.43 -21.77 -2.53
N VAL A 353 -6.51 -22.96 -3.11
CA VAL A 353 -5.36 -23.64 -3.70
C VAL A 353 -4.94 -22.97 -5.01
N VAL A 354 -5.92 -22.70 -5.88
CA VAL A 354 -5.67 -22.03 -7.17
C VAL A 354 -5.21 -20.59 -6.94
N GLY A 355 -5.90 -19.83 -6.07
CA GLY A 355 -5.52 -18.47 -5.70
C GLY A 355 -4.11 -18.38 -5.11
N SER A 356 -3.73 -19.33 -4.26
CA SER A 356 -2.37 -19.37 -3.69
C SER A 356 -1.27 -19.61 -4.73
N ARG A 357 -1.55 -20.29 -5.84
CA ARG A 357 -0.61 -20.41 -6.96
C ARG A 357 -0.53 -19.09 -7.73
N GLN A 358 -1.68 -18.47 -8.02
CA GLN A 358 -1.74 -17.18 -8.71
C GLN A 358 -0.98 -16.09 -7.95
N VAL A 359 -1.13 -16.00 -6.61
CA VAL A 359 -0.41 -14.98 -5.84
C VAL A 359 1.10 -15.20 -5.81
N ARG A 360 1.61 -16.42 -6.02
CA ARG A 360 3.06 -16.65 -6.22
C ARG A 360 3.56 -16.00 -7.50
N ASP A 361 2.80 -16.11 -8.58
CA ASP A 361 3.14 -15.51 -9.86
C ASP A 361 3.04 -13.98 -9.78
N ILE A 362 1.98 -13.46 -9.15
CA ILE A 362 1.82 -12.02 -8.86
C ILE A 362 2.98 -11.50 -8.02
N ALA A 363 3.35 -12.18 -6.95
CA ALA A 363 4.44 -11.78 -6.06
C ALA A 363 5.81 -11.78 -6.76
N LYS A 364 6.04 -12.72 -7.71
CA LYS A 364 7.23 -12.72 -8.56
C LYS A 364 7.19 -11.56 -9.55
N ARG A 365 6.07 -11.34 -10.24
CA ARG A 365 5.87 -10.25 -11.22
C ARG A 365 6.09 -8.88 -10.58
N LEU A 366 5.61 -8.68 -9.35
CA LEU A 366 5.75 -7.45 -8.58
C LEU A 366 7.03 -7.39 -7.72
N SER A 367 7.95 -8.32 -7.89
CA SER A 367 9.25 -8.34 -7.19
C SER A 367 9.13 -8.24 -5.66
N LEU A 368 8.16 -8.94 -5.04
CA LEU A 368 8.04 -8.98 -3.58
C LEU A 368 9.25 -9.66 -2.94
N SER A 369 9.60 -9.28 -1.71
CA SER A 369 10.61 -9.96 -0.91
C SER A 369 10.26 -11.42 -0.67
N LYS A 370 11.24 -12.28 -0.37
CA LYS A 370 11.00 -13.69 -0.06
C LYS A 370 10.01 -13.83 1.10
N THR A 371 10.20 -13.05 2.15
CA THR A 371 9.33 -13.05 3.34
C THR A 371 7.89 -12.68 2.99
N ASP A 372 7.70 -11.60 2.21
CA ASP A 372 6.35 -11.15 1.82
C ASP A 372 5.67 -12.15 0.88
N ARG A 373 6.42 -12.80 -0.02
CA ARG A 373 5.90 -13.87 -0.89
C ARG A 373 5.37 -15.05 -0.10
N GLU A 374 6.13 -15.51 0.89
CA GLU A 374 5.71 -16.64 1.74
C GLU A 374 4.48 -16.25 2.58
N LYS A 375 4.47 -15.05 3.17
CA LYS A 375 3.33 -14.55 3.93
C LYS A 375 2.08 -14.43 3.07
N LEU A 376 2.16 -13.78 1.90
CA LEU A 376 1.06 -13.64 0.95
C LEU A 376 0.50 -15.00 0.55
N PHE A 377 1.37 -15.95 0.18
CA PHE A 377 0.96 -17.32 -0.16
C PHE A 377 0.20 -17.97 0.99
N ARG A 378 0.69 -17.91 2.23
CA ARG A 378 0.05 -18.55 3.39
C ARG A 378 -1.30 -17.94 3.70
N LEU A 379 -1.40 -16.62 3.71
CA LEU A 379 -2.64 -15.92 3.98
C LEU A 379 -3.71 -16.32 2.96
N VAL A 380 -3.39 -16.31 1.66
CA VAL A 380 -4.36 -16.71 0.61
C VAL A 380 -4.63 -18.21 0.65
N ARG A 381 -3.63 -19.08 0.90
CA ARG A 381 -3.81 -20.54 0.93
C ARG A 381 -4.70 -21.01 2.07
N TRP A 382 -4.65 -20.35 3.22
CA TRP A 382 -5.29 -20.81 4.44
C TRP A 382 -6.37 -19.85 4.97
N HIS A 383 -6.80 -18.85 4.15
CA HIS A 383 -7.83 -17.90 4.57
C HIS A 383 -9.18 -18.58 4.86
N GLN A 384 -9.46 -19.70 4.19
CA GLN A 384 -10.69 -20.45 4.39
C GLN A 384 -10.53 -21.45 5.54
N PHE A 385 -10.79 -21.00 6.76
CA PHE A 385 -10.79 -21.85 7.96
C PHE A 385 -12.14 -21.80 8.66
N SER A 386 -12.52 -22.93 9.24
CA SER A 386 -13.76 -23.04 10.03
C SER A 386 -13.58 -22.36 11.40
N VAL A 387 -14.65 -21.75 11.90
CA VAL A 387 -14.75 -21.16 13.25
C VAL A 387 -15.90 -21.78 14.03
N ASP A 388 -16.06 -23.09 13.91
CA ASP A 388 -17.09 -23.86 14.60
C ASP A 388 -16.71 -24.06 16.07
N GLU A 389 -17.65 -23.92 16.99
CA GLU A 389 -17.47 -24.11 18.43
C GLU A 389 -17.07 -25.54 18.81
N ARG A 390 -17.39 -26.52 17.95
CA ARG A 390 -17.09 -27.95 18.15
C ARG A 390 -15.71 -28.36 17.66
N GLN A 391 -14.92 -27.42 17.13
CA GLN A 391 -13.56 -27.73 16.69
C GLN A 391 -12.70 -28.25 17.85
N THR A 392 -11.94 -29.31 17.57
CA THR A 392 -11.02 -29.89 18.51
C THR A 392 -9.73 -29.05 18.64
N ASP A 393 -9.00 -29.17 19.76
CA ASP A 393 -7.67 -28.59 19.92
C ASP A 393 -6.71 -29.02 18.80
N ARG A 394 -6.85 -30.24 18.29
CA ARG A 394 -6.11 -30.75 17.14
C ARG A 394 -6.36 -29.92 15.89
N ALA A 395 -7.62 -29.53 15.60
CA ALA A 395 -7.96 -28.70 14.47
C ALA A 395 -7.36 -27.30 14.61
N LEU A 396 -7.38 -26.71 15.82
CA LEU A 396 -6.77 -25.41 16.12
C LEU A 396 -5.25 -25.45 15.94
N ARG A 397 -4.58 -26.50 16.43
CA ARG A 397 -3.12 -26.68 16.26
C ARG A 397 -2.75 -26.85 14.79
N ARG A 398 -3.55 -27.57 14.00
CA ARG A 398 -3.36 -27.69 12.54
C ARG A 398 -3.50 -26.35 11.85
N PHE A 399 -4.49 -25.52 12.26
CA PHE A 399 -4.63 -24.18 11.75
C PHE A 399 -3.39 -23.33 12.04
N ILE A 400 -2.92 -23.30 13.30
CA ILE A 400 -1.73 -22.53 13.70
C ILE A 400 -0.49 -23.00 12.93
N ARG A 401 -0.30 -24.32 12.75
CA ARG A 401 0.81 -24.89 11.97
C ARG A 401 0.77 -24.45 10.49
N ASN A 402 -0.41 -24.40 9.90
CA ASN A 402 -0.60 -24.05 8.50
C ASN A 402 -0.42 -22.54 8.25
N ALA A 403 -0.99 -21.73 9.13
CA ALA A 403 -0.87 -20.27 9.08
C ALA A 403 0.53 -19.79 9.51
N GLU A 404 1.25 -20.56 10.35
CA GLU A 404 2.35 -20.18 11.22
C GLU A 404 1.93 -19.18 12.31
N LEU A 405 2.50 -19.34 13.48
CA LEU A 405 2.09 -18.59 14.69
C LEU A 405 2.14 -17.06 14.47
N GLU A 406 3.18 -16.59 13.81
CA GLU A 406 3.39 -15.16 13.52
C GLU A 406 2.35 -14.55 12.59
N ASN A 407 1.67 -15.37 11.81
CA ASN A 407 0.65 -14.94 10.85
C ASN A 407 -0.80 -15.13 11.36
N VAL A 408 -0.98 -15.66 12.58
CA VAL A 408 -2.33 -15.96 13.11
C VAL A 408 -3.18 -14.70 13.23
N GLU A 409 -2.66 -13.61 13.79
CA GLU A 409 -3.39 -12.34 13.89
C GLU A 409 -3.63 -11.72 12.51
N ASP A 410 -2.66 -11.82 11.59
CA ASP A 410 -2.81 -11.35 10.22
C ASP A 410 -3.94 -12.11 9.49
N MET A 411 -4.09 -13.41 9.76
CA MET A 411 -5.18 -14.24 9.25
C MET A 411 -6.55 -13.81 9.82
N MET A 412 -6.57 -13.39 11.11
CA MET A 412 -7.79 -12.86 11.72
C MET A 412 -8.18 -11.51 11.11
N ASP A 413 -7.20 -10.64 10.83
CA ASP A 413 -7.45 -9.35 10.17
C ASP A 413 -8.01 -9.56 8.76
N LEU A 414 -7.44 -10.50 7.99
CA LEU A 414 -7.97 -10.89 6.69
C LEU A 414 -9.42 -11.38 6.82
N ARG A 415 -9.70 -12.25 7.80
CA ARG A 415 -11.05 -12.80 8.03
C ARG A 415 -12.07 -11.73 8.39
N VAL A 416 -11.66 -10.69 9.13
CA VAL A 416 -12.52 -9.53 9.43
C VAL A 416 -12.84 -8.77 8.15
N GLY A 417 -11.83 -8.50 7.33
CA GLY A 417 -11.99 -7.83 6.03
C GLY A 417 -12.94 -8.61 5.10
N ASP A 418 -12.70 -9.91 4.92
CA ASP A 418 -13.53 -10.83 4.12
C ASP A 418 -15.01 -10.79 4.58
N ARG A 419 -15.22 -10.90 5.89
CA ARG A 419 -16.56 -10.90 6.47
C ARG A 419 -17.33 -9.59 6.21
N LEU A 420 -16.69 -8.45 6.46
CA LEU A 420 -17.29 -7.14 6.24
C LEU A 420 -17.45 -6.83 4.75
N GLY A 421 -16.48 -7.24 3.93
CA GLY A 421 -16.54 -7.14 2.48
C GLY A 421 -17.66 -7.98 1.84
N GLY A 422 -18.13 -9.00 2.54
CA GLY A 422 -19.32 -9.79 2.16
C GLY A 422 -20.66 -9.13 2.48
N GLY A 423 -20.68 -7.91 3.06
CA GLY A 423 -21.89 -7.16 3.41
C GLY A 423 -22.38 -7.38 4.83
N LEU A 424 -21.64 -8.11 5.67
CA LEU A 424 -22.02 -8.29 7.09
C LEU A 424 -21.63 -7.05 7.90
N GLN A 425 -22.49 -6.67 8.87
CA GLN A 425 -22.29 -5.44 9.65
C GLN A 425 -21.33 -5.60 10.85
N GLN A 426 -21.15 -6.83 11.35
CA GLN A 426 -20.31 -7.08 12.51
C GLN A 426 -18.95 -7.66 12.11
N PRO A 427 -17.83 -7.06 12.54
CA PRO A 427 -16.48 -7.50 12.19
C PRO A 427 -16.17 -8.90 12.73
N GLU A 428 -16.68 -9.25 13.91
CA GLU A 428 -16.45 -10.55 14.53
C GLU A 428 -17.76 -11.18 15.00
N SER A 429 -18.01 -12.42 14.55
CA SER A 429 -19.04 -13.27 15.15
C SER A 429 -18.61 -13.75 16.53
N TRP A 430 -19.58 -14.15 17.38
CA TRP A 430 -19.27 -14.78 18.65
C TRP A 430 -18.39 -16.03 18.49
N ARG A 431 -18.55 -16.77 17.39
CA ARG A 431 -17.71 -17.94 17.05
C ARG A 431 -16.26 -17.53 16.77
N LEU A 432 -16.02 -16.42 16.08
CA LEU A 432 -14.66 -15.93 15.85
C LEU A 432 -14.00 -15.46 17.13
N LYS A 433 -14.75 -14.81 18.03
CA LYS A 433 -14.27 -14.43 19.38
C LYS A 433 -13.89 -15.66 20.20
N LEU A 434 -14.75 -16.68 20.22
CA LEU A 434 -14.46 -17.96 20.88
C LEU A 434 -13.23 -18.66 20.26
N PHE A 435 -13.11 -18.65 18.96
CA PHE A 435 -11.95 -19.20 18.24
C PHE A 435 -10.65 -18.52 18.66
N ARG A 436 -10.63 -17.18 18.71
CA ARG A 436 -9.46 -16.40 19.22
C ARG A 436 -9.11 -16.78 20.67
N GLN A 437 -10.10 -16.91 21.52
CA GLN A 437 -9.89 -17.32 22.92
C GLN A 437 -9.26 -18.72 23.00
N ARG A 438 -9.84 -19.67 22.29
CA ARG A 438 -9.33 -21.05 22.25
C ARG A 438 -7.94 -21.17 21.65
N LEU A 439 -7.61 -20.37 20.63
CA LEU A 439 -6.25 -20.31 20.10
C LEU A 439 -5.24 -19.94 21.21
N LYS A 440 -5.55 -18.91 22.03
CA LYS A 440 -4.70 -18.52 23.15
C LYS A 440 -4.55 -19.63 24.19
N GLU A 441 -5.60 -20.41 24.45
CA GLU A 441 -5.57 -21.55 25.38
C GLU A 441 -4.72 -22.70 24.81
N VAL A 442 -4.88 -23.00 23.53
CA VAL A 442 -4.08 -24.04 22.84
C VAL A 442 -2.60 -23.70 22.81
N LEU A 443 -2.25 -22.42 22.65
CA LEU A 443 -0.86 -21.94 22.66
C LEU A 443 -0.18 -22.03 24.03
N LYS A 444 -0.93 -22.11 25.12
CA LYS A 444 -0.37 -22.36 26.46
C LYS A 444 0.08 -23.80 26.66
N LYS A 445 -0.29 -24.74 25.77
CA LYS A 445 0.09 -26.15 25.77
C LYS A 445 1.31 -26.36 24.83
N PRO A 446 2.05 -27.49 24.94
CA PRO A 446 3.19 -27.75 24.04
C PRO A 446 2.85 -27.55 22.57
N PHE A 447 3.61 -26.71 21.87
CA PHE A 447 3.29 -26.31 20.52
C PHE A 447 4.45 -26.47 19.51
N THR A 448 5.69 -26.59 20.00
CA THR A 448 6.89 -26.80 19.20
C THR A 448 7.57 -28.11 19.52
N VAL A 449 8.46 -28.57 18.65
CA VAL A 449 9.30 -29.76 18.92
C VAL A 449 10.12 -29.58 20.21
N ALA A 450 10.49 -28.35 20.55
CA ALA A 450 11.19 -28.03 21.79
C ALA A 450 10.35 -28.26 23.06
N ASP A 451 9.01 -28.28 22.94
CA ASP A 451 8.08 -28.51 24.03
C ASP A 451 7.89 -30.01 24.37
N LEU A 452 8.49 -30.93 23.58
CA LEU A 452 8.47 -32.35 23.86
C LEU A 452 9.21 -32.64 25.16
N LYS A 453 8.69 -33.58 25.94
CA LYS A 453 9.35 -34.07 27.17
C LYS A 453 10.56 -34.99 26.91
N VAL A 454 11.00 -35.07 25.66
CA VAL A 454 12.21 -35.76 25.19
C VAL A 454 12.99 -34.85 24.27
N SER A 455 14.30 -35.07 24.21
CA SER A 455 15.25 -34.29 23.41
C SER A 455 15.86 -35.13 22.27
N GLY A 456 16.61 -34.47 21.37
CA GLY A 456 17.41 -35.15 20.34
C GLY A 456 18.41 -36.15 20.96
N ASN A 457 18.94 -35.83 22.14
CA ASN A 457 19.86 -36.75 22.84
C ASN A 457 19.17 -38.06 23.23
N ASP A 458 17.90 -37.99 23.68
CA ASP A 458 17.13 -39.19 24.03
C ASP A 458 16.91 -40.05 22.76
N VAL A 459 16.61 -39.43 21.61
CA VAL A 459 16.46 -40.14 20.34
C VAL A 459 17.74 -40.82 19.93
N MET A 460 18.87 -40.09 19.95
CA MET A 460 20.18 -40.64 19.62
C MET A 460 20.56 -41.81 20.52
N LYS A 461 20.36 -41.68 21.82
CA LYS A 461 20.71 -42.72 22.80
C LYS A 461 19.88 -43.98 22.60
N ILE A 462 18.58 -43.89 22.35
CA ILE A 462 17.69 -45.07 22.24
C ILE A 462 17.88 -45.77 20.88
N LEU A 463 17.99 -45.00 19.82
CA LEU A 463 18.13 -45.54 18.44
C LEU A 463 19.57 -45.92 18.08
N GLY A 464 20.56 -45.48 18.87
CA GLY A 464 21.98 -45.71 18.56
C GLY A 464 22.45 -44.99 17.32
N ILE A 465 21.92 -43.78 17.01
CA ILE A 465 22.24 -43.02 15.81
C ILE A 465 23.03 -41.75 16.13
N SER A 466 23.83 -41.29 15.21
CA SER A 466 24.58 -40.02 15.30
C SER A 466 23.69 -38.83 15.07
N PRO A 467 24.09 -37.59 15.51
CA PRO A 467 23.40 -36.35 15.19
C PRO A 467 23.21 -36.20 13.69
N GLY A 468 21.97 -35.89 13.27
CA GLY A 468 21.64 -35.73 11.85
C GLY A 468 20.17 -35.58 11.55
N PRO A 469 19.76 -35.49 10.28
CA PRO A 469 18.37 -35.27 9.87
C PRO A 469 17.39 -36.30 10.43
N LYS A 470 17.81 -37.55 10.59
CA LYS A 470 16.98 -38.65 11.11
C LYS A 470 16.49 -38.39 12.55
N VAL A 471 17.30 -37.73 13.40
CA VAL A 471 16.90 -37.31 14.72
C VAL A 471 15.75 -36.30 14.65
N GLY A 472 15.86 -35.32 13.75
CA GLY A 472 14.83 -34.33 13.51
C GLY A 472 13.51 -34.94 13.00
N GLU A 473 13.59 -35.92 12.10
CA GLU A 473 12.41 -36.63 11.58
C GLU A 473 11.66 -37.39 12.68
N VAL A 474 12.40 -38.08 13.56
CA VAL A 474 11.81 -38.80 14.70
C VAL A 474 11.13 -37.81 15.66
N LEU A 475 11.80 -36.74 16.04
CA LEU A 475 11.23 -35.71 16.90
C LEU A 475 9.97 -35.07 16.25
N LYS A 476 9.98 -34.87 14.96
CA LYS A 476 8.82 -34.34 14.24
C LYS A 476 7.63 -35.31 14.26
N LYS A 477 7.85 -36.60 14.06
CA LYS A 477 6.80 -37.64 14.20
C LYS A 477 6.22 -37.70 15.60
N LEU A 478 7.07 -37.65 16.64
CA LEU A 478 6.63 -37.60 18.04
C LEU A 478 5.81 -36.36 18.31
N PHE A 479 6.25 -35.22 17.78
CA PHE A 479 5.54 -33.96 17.94
C PHE A 479 4.17 -33.99 17.26
N GLU A 480 4.03 -34.60 16.09
CA GLU A 480 2.75 -34.80 15.42
C GLU A 480 1.78 -35.61 16.30
N GLU A 481 2.25 -36.68 16.95
CA GLU A 481 1.42 -37.45 17.88
C GLU A 481 1.00 -36.65 19.15
N VAL A 482 1.89 -35.81 19.66
CA VAL A 482 1.60 -34.92 20.82
C VAL A 482 0.64 -33.79 20.43
N VAL A 483 0.75 -33.27 19.22
CA VAL A 483 -0.19 -32.29 18.67
C VAL A 483 -1.60 -32.89 18.56
N ASP A 484 -1.70 -34.16 18.20
CA ASP A 484 -2.97 -34.88 18.11
C ASP A 484 -3.56 -35.17 19.48
N ASP A 485 -2.74 -35.54 20.45
CA ASP A 485 -3.13 -35.83 21.81
C ASP A 485 -2.06 -35.37 22.84
N ASN A 486 -2.32 -34.22 23.47
CA ASN A 486 -1.39 -33.61 24.42
C ASN A 486 -1.06 -34.50 25.63
N LYS A 487 -1.93 -35.47 26.00
CA LYS A 487 -1.64 -36.44 27.09
C LYS A 487 -0.45 -37.31 26.77
N LYS A 488 -0.13 -37.47 25.47
CA LYS A 488 1.04 -38.21 24.98
C LYS A 488 2.37 -37.46 25.20
N ASN A 489 2.35 -36.16 25.55
CA ASN A 489 3.57 -35.48 25.95
C ASN A 489 4.01 -35.88 27.35
N ASN A 490 4.28 -37.15 27.53
CA ASN A 490 4.76 -37.78 28.72
C ASN A 490 6.10 -38.47 28.39
N LYS A 491 7.10 -38.26 29.22
CA LYS A 491 8.46 -38.75 28.97
C LYS A 491 8.49 -40.26 28.77
N GLU A 492 7.77 -41.00 29.61
CA GLU A 492 7.72 -42.47 29.53
C GLU A 492 7.10 -42.95 28.20
N TYR A 493 5.96 -42.38 27.82
CA TYR A 493 5.31 -42.70 26.56
C TYR A 493 6.24 -42.38 25.36
N LEU A 494 6.85 -41.20 25.35
CA LEU A 494 7.69 -40.78 24.25
C LEU A 494 8.96 -41.62 24.11
N LEU A 495 9.58 -42.04 25.23
CA LEU A 495 10.74 -42.95 25.22
C LEU A 495 10.37 -44.34 24.68
N LYS A 496 9.21 -44.88 25.07
CA LYS A 496 8.69 -46.15 24.52
C LYS A 496 8.43 -46.02 23.01
N LYS A 497 7.88 -44.88 22.58
CA LYS A 497 7.62 -44.63 21.18
C LYS A 497 8.90 -44.49 20.34
N ILE A 498 9.92 -43.80 20.87
CA ILE A 498 11.24 -43.74 20.19
C ILE A 498 11.77 -45.15 19.98
N ALA A 499 11.68 -46.02 20.98
CA ALA A 499 12.16 -47.40 20.85
C ALA A 499 11.44 -48.18 19.74
N SER A 500 10.18 -47.86 19.43
CA SER A 500 9.43 -48.50 18.36
C SER A 500 9.83 -48.05 16.95
N PHE A 501 10.75 -47.08 16.80
CA PHE A 501 11.32 -46.67 15.52
C PHE A 501 12.65 -47.38 15.21
N LYS A 502 13.11 -48.29 16.09
CA LYS A 502 14.21 -49.21 15.78
C LYS A 502 13.79 -50.16 14.66
#